data_52b0f96955bb0f26552e4080d5242a89
#
_entry.id   52b0f96955bb0f26552e4080d5242a89
#
_cell.length_a   1.000
_cell.length_b   1.000
_cell.length_c   1.000
_cell.angle_alpha   90.00
_cell.angle_beta   90.00
_cell.angle_gamma   90.00
#
_symmetry.space_group_name_H-M   'P 1'
#
loop_
_entity.id
_entity.type
_entity.pdbx_description
1 polymer ?
#
loop_
_entity_poly.entity_id
_entity_poly.type
_entity_poly.pdbx_seq_one_letter_code
_entity_poly.pdbx_strand_id
1 'polypeptide(L)'
;FDFDQILKSLLSGETCVFIDGYRACIVIDCRMYPARNVEEPDKDKSLRGSRDGFVETIVYNTAMMRRRIRHPALIMEMMEVGDSSRTDVALCYMGDRADKTLLKNVRDKIQSIDTDDLRMNQQSLAECLFKRKWYNPFPKFKFSERPDVTAASILEGSVAILVDNSPSAMILPTSVFDIVEDADDYYFPPVTGTYLRLSRMVIDFLAVFMTPVFLLFIMHPEWLPESLKFIQINDPVSYTHLT
;
A
#
# COMPACT_ATOMS: atom_id res chain seq x y z
N PHE A 1 -6.80 24.32 -29.48
CA PHE A 1 -6.80 22.86 -29.72
C PHE A 1 -5.35 22.40 -29.78
N ASP A 2 -4.96 21.62 -28.80
CA ASP A 2 -3.77 20.78 -28.93
C ASP A 2 -4.25 19.42 -29.48
N PHE A 3 -4.01 19.18 -30.75
CA PHE A 3 -4.48 18.00 -31.45
C PHE A 3 -3.85 16.72 -30.91
N ASP A 4 -2.60 16.83 -30.45
CA ASP A 4 -1.86 15.68 -29.90
C ASP A 4 -2.44 15.24 -28.55
N GLN A 5 -2.86 16.21 -27.69
CA GLN A 5 -3.56 15.88 -26.44
C GLN A 5 -4.92 15.23 -26.69
N ILE A 6 -5.70 15.73 -27.65
CA ILE A 6 -7.00 15.13 -28.01
C ILE A 6 -6.81 13.72 -28.55
N LEU A 7 -5.82 13.52 -29.42
CA LEU A 7 -5.52 12.21 -29.98
C LEU A 7 -5.09 11.23 -28.88
N LYS A 8 -4.29 11.70 -27.92
CA LYS A 8 -3.89 10.92 -26.76
C LYS A 8 -5.08 10.48 -25.94
N SER A 9 -5.97 11.41 -25.55
CA SER A 9 -7.21 11.11 -24.83
C SER A 9 -8.10 10.11 -25.56
N LEU A 10 -8.23 10.28 -26.87
CA LEU A 10 -9.02 9.38 -27.70
C LEU A 10 -8.42 7.96 -27.75
N LEU A 11 -7.10 7.86 -27.91
CA LEU A 11 -6.38 6.58 -27.90
C LEU A 11 -6.37 5.90 -26.52
N SER A 12 -6.48 6.68 -25.46
CA SER A 12 -6.66 6.19 -24.09
C SER A 12 -8.10 5.68 -23.83
N GLY A 13 -9.02 5.83 -24.79
CA GLY A 13 -10.40 5.38 -24.67
C GLY A 13 -11.34 6.39 -24.00
N GLU A 14 -10.90 7.62 -23.78
CA GLU A 14 -11.73 8.70 -23.26
C GLU A 14 -12.70 9.24 -24.33
N THR A 15 -13.84 9.74 -23.90
CA THR A 15 -14.82 10.33 -24.81
C THR A 15 -14.57 11.81 -24.98
N CYS A 16 -14.26 12.26 -26.20
CA CYS A 16 -14.09 13.66 -26.54
C CYS A 16 -15.38 14.23 -27.15
N VAL A 17 -15.94 15.25 -26.50
CA VAL A 17 -17.15 15.95 -26.96
C VAL A 17 -16.76 17.30 -27.54
N PHE A 18 -17.04 17.50 -28.83
CA PHE A 18 -16.82 18.74 -29.54
C PHE A 18 -18.14 19.52 -29.63
N ILE A 19 -18.09 20.79 -29.26
CA ILE A 19 -19.26 21.69 -29.32
C ILE A 19 -19.00 22.74 -30.41
N ASP A 20 -19.89 22.85 -31.34
CA ASP A 20 -19.76 23.83 -32.43
C ASP A 20 -19.70 25.27 -31.87
N GLY A 21 -18.83 26.09 -32.45
CA GLY A 21 -18.58 27.46 -32.00
C GLY A 21 -17.53 27.59 -30.86
N TYR A 22 -17.07 26.53 -30.25
CA TYR A 22 -16.01 26.55 -29.21
C TYR A 22 -14.68 26.00 -29.72
N ARG A 23 -13.57 26.61 -29.26
CA ARG A 23 -12.20 26.15 -29.58
C ARG A 23 -11.63 25.21 -28.56
N ALA A 24 -12.49 24.48 -27.83
CA ALA A 24 -12.11 23.50 -26.82
C ALA A 24 -12.99 22.27 -26.94
N CYS A 25 -12.52 21.12 -26.55
CA CYS A 25 -13.33 19.93 -26.38
C CYS A 25 -13.45 19.57 -24.89
N ILE A 26 -14.54 18.92 -24.54
CA ILE A 26 -14.73 18.34 -23.21
C ILE A 26 -14.26 16.90 -23.28
N VAL A 27 -13.31 16.53 -22.45
CA VAL A 27 -12.84 15.15 -22.31
C VAL A 27 -13.57 14.53 -21.12
N ILE A 28 -14.24 13.41 -21.37
CA ILE A 28 -15.01 12.69 -20.34
C ILE A 28 -14.41 11.31 -20.20
N ASP A 29 -13.89 10.99 -19.04
CA ASP A 29 -13.43 9.64 -18.72
C ASP A 29 -14.66 8.78 -18.33
N CYS A 30 -15.12 7.99 -19.28
CA CYS A 30 -16.17 7.00 -19.10
C CYS A 30 -15.71 5.60 -19.58
N ARG A 31 -14.42 5.32 -19.44
CA ARG A 31 -13.82 4.06 -19.87
C ARG A 31 -14.45 2.87 -19.14
N MET A 32 -14.90 1.89 -19.91
CA MET A 32 -15.33 0.59 -19.38
C MET A 32 -14.35 -0.47 -19.90
N TYR A 33 -13.40 -0.82 -19.06
CA TYR A 33 -12.52 -1.95 -19.32
C TYR A 33 -13.15 -3.25 -18.82
N PRO A 34 -12.86 -4.41 -19.45
CA PRO A 34 -13.12 -5.70 -18.85
C PRO A 34 -12.36 -5.74 -17.52
N ALA A 35 -13.08 -5.65 -16.42
CA ALA A 35 -12.49 -5.64 -15.09
C ALA A 35 -13.07 -6.79 -14.27
N ARG A 36 -12.28 -7.31 -13.35
CA ARG A 36 -12.75 -8.24 -12.33
C ARG A 36 -13.81 -7.54 -11.46
N ASN A 37 -14.82 -8.28 -11.05
CA ASN A 37 -15.76 -7.79 -10.06
C ASN A 37 -15.04 -7.45 -8.75
N VAL A 38 -15.62 -6.52 -7.99
CA VAL A 38 -15.14 -6.21 -6.64
C VAL A 38 -15.37 -7.43 -5.76
N GLU A 39 -14.28 -8.04 -5.30
CA GLU A 39 -14.26 -9.24 -4.48
C GLU A 39 -13.46 -9.00 -3.20
N GLU A 40 -13.58 -9.93 -2.25
CA GLU A 40 -12.81 -9.88 -1.01
C GLU A 40 -11.31 -10.07 -1.32
N PRO A 41 -10.41 -9.24 -0.74
CA PRO A 41 -8.98 -9.34 -0.96
C PRO A 41 -8.42 -10.68 -0.47
N ASP A 42 -7.41 -11.21 -1.15
CA ASP A 42 -6.79 -12.46 -0.76
C ASP A 42 -5.87 -12.32 0.46
N LYS A 43 -5.14 -11.21 0.56
CA LYS A 43 -4.16 -10.96 1.62
C LYS A 43 -4.75 -10.28 2.86
N ASP A 44 -5.69 -9.36 2.65
CA ASP A 44 -6.30 -8.55 3.71
C ASP A 44 -7.72 -9.04 4.05
N LYS A 45 -7.92 -10.36 4.20
CA LYS A 45 -9.20 -10.94 4.61
C LYS A 45 -9.56 -10.50 6.00
N SER A 46 -10.84 -10.14 6.22
CA SER A 46 -11.33 -9.79 7.55
C SER A 46 -12.51 -10.64 7.96
N LEU A 47 -12.58 -10.96 9.26
CA LEU A 47 -13.69 -11.73 9.84
C LEU A 47 -14.98 -10.92 9.86
N ARG A 48 -14.89 -9.60 9.93
CA ARG A 48 -16.02 -8.67 10.00
C ARG A 48 -15.76 -7.43 9.16
N GLY A 49 -16.83 -6.81 8.66
CA GLY A 49 -16.76 -5.55 7.94
C GLY A 49 -16.98 -5.67 6.44
N SER A 50 -16.49 -4.70 5.71
CA SER A 50 -16.60 -4.65 4.25
C SER A 50 -15.76 -5.74 3.60
N ARG A 51 -16.30 -6.39 2.59
CA ARG A 51 -15.60 -7.42 1.81
C ARG A 51 -15.17 -6.93 0.43
N ASP A 52 -15.34 -5.64 0.16
CA ASP A 52 -14.88 -5.04 -1.08
C ASP A 52 -13.37 -4.78 -1.02
N GLY A 53 -12.66 -5.22 -2.04
CA GLY A 53 -11.25 -4.98 -2.26
C GLY A 53 -11.02 -4.06 -3.46
N PHE A 54 -9.82 -3.50 -3.56
CA PHE A 54 -9.41 -2.78 -4.77
C PHE A 54 -9.29 -3.75 -5.96
N VAL A 55 -9.54 -3.22 -7.13
CA VAL A 55 -9.42 -3.91 -8.41
C VAL A 55 -8.28 -3.31 -9.24
N GLU A 56 -7.96 -3.92 -10.37
CA GLU A 56 -6.88 -3.45 -11.22
C GLU A 56 -7.17 -2.09 -11.88
N THR A 57 -8.45 -1.75 -12.08
CA THR A 57 -8.85 -0.53 -12.77
C THR A 57 -8.91 0.68 -11.83
N ILE A 58 -8.06 1.68 -12.08
CA ILE A 58 -7.93 2.87 -11.22
C ILE A 58 -9.23 3.68 -11.10
N VAL A 59 -10.06 3.71 -12.15
CA VAL A 59 -11.35 4.43 -12.14
C VAL A 59 -12.30 3.83 -11.11
N TYR A 60 -12.37 2.49 -11.01
CA TYR A 60 -13.17 1.85 -9.96
C TYR A 60 -12.61 2.11 -8.57
N ASN A 61 -11.30 2.08 -8.43
CA ASN A 61 -10.63 2.31 -7.15
C ASN A 61 -10.87 3.74 -6.63
N THR A 62 -10.75 4.74 -7.49
CA THR A 62 -11.06 6.13 -7.14
C THR A 62 -12.54 6.32 -6.84
N ALA A 63 -13.44 5.69 -7.58
CA ALA A 63 -14.88 5.70 -7.30
C ALA A 63 -15.23 5.07 -5.95
N MET A 64 -14.59 3.94 -5.59
CA MET A 64 -14.74 3.31 -4.26
C MET A 64 -14.29 4.24 -3.14
N MET A 65 -13.15 4.94 -3.31
CA MET A 65 -12.68 5.93 -2.34
C MET A 65 -13.65 7.09 -2.21
N ARG A 66 -14.16 7.65 -3.32
CA ARG A 66 -15.15 8.73 -3.31
C ARG A 66 -16.46 8.32 -2.66
N ARG A 67 -16.90 7.07 -2.85
CA ARG A 67 -18.11 6.53 -2.21
C ARG A 67 -17.98 6.48 -0.70
N ARG A 68 -16.77 6.17 -0.18
CA ARG A 68 -16.48 6.06 1.26
C ARG A 68 -16.24 7.42 1.90
N ILE A 69 -15.52 8.31 1.25
CA ILE A 69 -15.20 9.65 1.74
C ILE A 69 -15.97 10.67 0.91
N ARG A 70 -17.17 11.02 1.39
CA ARG A 70 -18.08 11.97 0.72
C ARG A 70 -17.83 13.42 1.15
N HIS A 71 -16.56 13.74 1.45
CA HIS A 71 -16.18 15.07 1.90
C HIS A 71 -15.56 15.89 0.76
N PRO A 72 -15.89 17.18 0.61
CA PRO A 72 -15.35 18.01 -0.48
C PRO A 72 -13.84 18.24 -0.38
N ALA A 73 -13.25 18.14 0.81
CA ALA A 73 -11.81 18.25 0.99
C ALA A 73 -11.00 17.01 0.51
N LEU A 74 -11.68 15.91 0.12
CA LEU A 74 -10.99 14.79 -0.53
C LEU A 74 -10.57 15.21 -1.93
N ILE A 75 -9.26 15.25 -2.15
CA ILE A 75 -8.63 15.54 -3.43
C ILE A 75 -8.11 14.24 -4.00
N MET A 76 -8.39 14.02 -5.28
CA MET A 76 -7.84 12.93 -6.08
C MET A 76 -7.14 13.55 -7.28
N GLU A 77 -5.83 13.57 -7.24
CA GLU A 77 -4.99 14.16 -8.27
C GLU A 77 -4.49 13.06 -9.19
N MET A 78 -4.94 13.09 -10.44
CA MET A 78 -4.51 12.13 -11.46
C MET A 78 -3.21 12.61 -12.09
N MET A 79 -2.25 11.69 -12.23
CA MET A 79 -0.96 11.91 -12.85
C MET A 79 -0.62 10.73 -13.74
N GLU A 80 0.19 10.96 -14.77
CA GLU A 80 0.73 9.90 -15.61
C GLU A 80 2.22 9.72 -15.32
N VAL A 81 2.71 8.49 -15.37
CA VAL A 81 4.09 8.14 -15.10
C VAL A 81 4.63 7.24 -16.21
N GLY A 82 5.86 7.53 -16.64
CA GLY A 82 6.55 6.84 -17.73
C GLY A 82 6.26 7.41 -19.10
N ASP A 83 7.26 7.43 -19.97
CA ASP A 83 7.15 8.00 -21.32
C ASP A 83 6.35 7.11 -22.27
N SER A 84 6.62 5.81 -22.25
CA SER A 84 5.99 4.84 -23.15
C SER A 84 4.80 4.13 -22.51
N SER A 85 4.89 3.75 -21.21
CA SER A 85 3.82 3.02 -20.52
C SER A 85 2.66 3.91 -20.10
N ARG A 86 2.92 5.20 -19.82
CA ARG A 86 1.93 6.22 -19.41
C ARG A 86 0.91 5.68 -18.43
N THR A 87 1.43 5.09 -17.34
CA THR A 87 0.60 4.47 -16.32
C THR A 87 -0.11 5.53 -15.50
N ASP A 88 -1.42 5.43 -15.37
CA ASP A 88 -2.22 6.34 -14.55
C ASP A 88 -1.96 6.10 -13.06
N VAL A 89 -1.71 7.17 -12.33
CA VAL A 89 -1.50 7.18 -10.88
C VAL A 89 -2.41 8.22 -10.24
N ALA A 90 -3.17 7.83 -9.23
CA ALA A 90 -4.03 8.74 -8.46
C ALA A 90 -3.46 8.97 -7.07
N LEU A 91 -3.23 10.25 -6.73
CA LEU A 91 -2.84 10.69 -5.40
C LEU A 91 -4.11 11.10 -4.63
N CYS A 92 -4.49 10.32 -3.62
CA CYS A 92 -5.69 10.53 -2.83
C CYS A 92 -5.33 11.04 -1.44
N TYR A 93 -5.85 12.19 -1.03
CA TYR A 93 -5.56 12.81 0.26
C TYR A 93 -6.63 13.81 0.70
N MET A 94 -6.66 14.12 2.00
CA MET A 94 -7.48 15.22 2.53
C MET A 94 -6.73 16.55 2.43
N GLY A 95 -7.25 17.51 1.70
CA GLY A 95 -6.61 18.82 1.49
C GLY A 95 -6.41 19.64 2.76
N ASP A 96 -7.22 19.40 3.79
CA ASP A 96 -7.18 20.06 5.10
C ASP A 96 -6.27 19.37 6.14
N ARG A 97 -5.90 18.10 5.93
CA ARG A 97 -5.18 17.28 6.92
C ARG A 97 -3.83 16.78 6.46
N ALA A 98 -3.66 16.57 5.16
CA ALA A 98 -2.43 16.00 4.62
C ALA A 98 -1.24 16.96 4.76
N ASP A 99 -0.06 16.42 5.09
CA ASP A 99 1.18 17.18 5.15
C ASP A 99 1.58 17.67 3.75
N LYS A 100 1.59 18.99 3.59
CA LYS A 100 1.93 19.66 2.32
C LYS A 100 3.36 19.37 1.89
N THR A 101 4.28 19.18 2.85
CA THR A 101 5.69 18.88 2.57
C THR A 101 5.82 17.47 1.99
N LEU A 102 5.12 16.51 2.58
CA LEU A 102 5.06 15.13 2.09
C LEU A 102 4.45 15.09 0.70
N LEU A 103 3.31 15.76 0.49
CA LEU A 103 2.62 15.83 -0.80
C LEU A 103 3.52 16.39 -1.90
N LYS A 104 4.20 17.51 -1.62
CA LYS A 104 5.14 18.10 -2.56
C LYS A 104 6.26 17.13 -2.92
N ASN A 105 6.90 16.52 -1.92
CA ASN A 105 7.98 15.56 -2.13
C ASN A 105 7.54 14.34 -2.94
N VAL A 106 6.33 13.83 -2.70
CA VAL A 106 5.78 12.68 -3.44
C VAL A 106 5.48 13.09 -4.88
N ARG A 107 4.84 14.25 -5.09
CA ARG A 107 4.52 14.76 -6.42
C ARG A 107 5.78 15.00 -7.25
N ASP A 108 6.76 15.71 -6.68
CA ASP A 108 8.02 16.03 -7.37
C ASP A 108 8.75 14.73 -7.77
N LYS A 109 8.72 13.71 -6.91
CA LYS A 109 9.32 12.42 -7.22
C LYS A 109 8.56 11.67 -8.30
N ILE A 110 7.23 11.63 -8.25
CA ILE A 110 6.41 10.98 -9.29
C ILE A 110 6.69 11.63 -10.65
N GLN A 111 6.74 12.95 -10.70
CA GLN A 111 7.02 13.70 -11.94
C GLN A 111 8.46 13.53 -12.43
N SER A 112 9.39 13.20 -11.54
CA SER A 112 10.81 12.97 -11.91
C SER A 112 11.11 11.55 -12.37
N ILE A 113 10.12 10.66 -12.42
CA ILE A 113 10.28 9.30 -12.91
C ILE A 113 10.26 9.31 -14.44
N ASP A 114 11.45 9.17 -15.00
CA ASP A 114 11.70 9.09 -16.45
C ASP A 114 12.09 7.65 -16.83
N THR A 115 11.30 6.69 -16.37
CA THR A 115 11.62 5.26 -16.58
C THR A 115 10.51 4.62 -17.40
N ASP A 116 10.85 4.10 -18.56
CA ASP A 116 9.92 3.37 -19.45
C ASP A 116 9.47 2.01 -18.90
N ASP A 117 10.03 1.58 -17.78
CA ASP A 117 9.95 0.20 -17.31
C ASP A 117 9.18 0.06 -15.98
N LEU A 118 7.94 0.54 -15.94
CA LEU A 118 7.01 0.25 -14.84
C LEU A 118 6.37 -1.14 -14.98
N ARG A 119 7.18 -2.16 -15.30
CA ARG A 119 6.71 -3.53 -15.58
C ARG A 119 5.89 -4.15 -14.45
N MET A 120 6.17 -3.78 -13.22
CA MET A 120 5.46 -4.26 -12.03
C MET A 120 4.59 -3.17 -11.40
N ASN A 121 4.18 -2.18 -12.19
CA ASN A 121 3.27 -1.10 -11.80
C ASN A 121 3.57 -0.52 -10.41
N GLN A 122 2.81 -0.90 -9.40
CA GLN A 122 2.92 -0.36 -8.05
C GLN A 122 4.27 -0.63 -7.39
N GLN A 123 4.85 -1.83 -7.56
CA GLN A 123 6.14 -2.18 -6.96
C GLN A 123 7.28 -1.37 -7.59
N SER A 124 7.27 -1.22 -8.91
CA SER A 124 8.27 -0.40 -9.61
C SER A 124 8.16 1.07 -9.21
N LEU A 125 6.93 1.60 -9.09
CA LEU A 125 6.71 2.95 -8.59
C LEU A 125 7.25 3.12 -7.16
N ALA A 126 7.01 2.15 -6.28
CA ALA A 126 7.50 2.15 -4.91
C ALA A 126 9.03 2.24 -4.83
N GLU A 127 9.73 1.48 -5.67
CA GLU A 127 11.20 1.48 -5.74
C GLU A 127 11.74 2.80 -6.31
N CYS A 128 11.07 3.40 -7.29
CA CYS A 128 11.43 4.70 -7.83
C CYS A 128 11.22 5.83 -6.81
N LEU A 129 10.11 5.81 -6.07
CA LEU A 129 9.80 6.83 -5.08
C LEU A 129 10.79 6.85 -3.91
N PHE A 130 11.23 5.67 -3.46
CA PHE A 130 12.07 5.56 -2.28
C PHE A 130 13.19 4.54 -2.47
N LYS A 131 14.40 5.02 -2.75
CA LYS A 131 15.59 4.18 -2.80
C LYS A 131 15.74 3.40 -1.49
N ARG A 132 15.78 2.08 -1.59
CA ARG A 132 15.95 1.17 -0.46
C ARG A 132 17.34 1.36 0.15
N LYS A 133 17.39 1.68 1.45
CA LYS A 133 18.64 1.78 2.18
C LYS A 133 18.86 0.47 2.91
N TRP A 134 19.98 -0.21 2.67
CA TRP A 134 20.30 -1.52 3.23
C TRP A 134 20.27 -1.59 4.76
N TYR A 135 20.53 -0.47 5.43
CA TYR A 135 20.54 -0.38 6.90
C TYR A 135 19.18 -0.05 7.50
N ASN A 136 18.18 0.23 6.69
CA ASN A 136 16.81 0.51 7.18
C ASN A 136 15.86 -0.61 6.74
N PRO A 137 15.54 -1.57 7.62
CA PRO A 137 14.65 -2.67 7.31
C PRO A 137 13.17 -2.25 7.26
N PHE A 138 12.83 -1.07 7.78
CA PHE A 138 11.44 -0.65 7.87
C PHE A 138 10.89 -0.17 6.52
N PRO A 139 9.70 -0.62 6.10
CA PRO A 139 9.03 -0.13 4.92
C PRO A 139 8.64 1.34 5.11
N LYS A 140 8.61 2.07 4.01
CA LYS A 140 8.24 3.50 4.00
C LYS A 140 6.77 3.74 3.67
N PHE A 141 6.09 2.71 3.25
CA PHE A 141 4.67 2.70 2.92
C PHE A 141 4.04 1.38 3.34
N LYS A 142 2.77 1.46 3.68
CA LYS A 142 1.90 0.33 3.94
C LYS A 142 1.13 0.05 2.66
N PHE A 143 1.07 -1.22 2.25
CA PHE A 143 0.17 -1.66 1.20
C PHE A 143 -1.14 -2.15 1.81
N SER A 144 -2.26 -1.80 1.21
CA SER A 144 -3.56 -2.34 1.59
C SER A 144 -4.41 -2.60 0.35
N GLU A 145 -5.00 -3.76 0.29
CA GLU A 145 -5.97 -4.14 -0.74
C GLU A 145 -7.40 -3.68 -0.38
N ARG A 146 -7.55 -3.07 0.81
CA ARG A 146 -8.86 -2.69 1.38
C ARG A 146 -9.14 -1.20 1.26
N PRO A 147 -10.24 -0.83 0.58
CA PRO A 147 -10.68 0.56 0.49
C PRO A 147 -11.12 1.17 1.83
N ASP A 148 -11.62 0.38 2.79
CA ASP A 148 -12.04 0.86 4.10
C ASP A 148 -10.84 1.27 4.97
N VAL A 149 -9.80 0.45 5.04
CA VAL A 149 -8.54 0.76 5.73
C VAL A 149 -7.87 1.99 5.12
N THR A 150 -7.81 2.02 3.78
CA THR A 150 -7.23 3.17 3.06
C THR A 150 -8.01 4.46 3.32
N ALA A 151 -9.35 4.39 3.34
CA ALA A 151 -10.18 5.55 3.64
C ALA A 151 -9.99 6.04 5.08
N ALA A 152 -9.87 5.14 6.06
CA ALA A 152 -9.57 5.50 7.45
C ALA A 152 -8.23 6.24 7.55
N SER A 153 -7.17 5.71 6.94
CA SER A 153 -5.84 6.33 6.92
C SER A 153 -5.85 7.71 6.26
N ILE A 154 -6.59 7.90 5.15
CA ILE A 154 -6.73 9.21 4.50
C ILE A 154 -7.44 10.21 5.42
N LEU A 155 -8.47 9.78 6.14
CA LEU A 155 -9.18 10.63 7.12
C LEU A 155 -8.30 11.01 8.31
N GLU A 156 -7.29 10.23 8.64
CA GLU A 156 -6.26 10.53 9.65
C GLU A 156 -5.16 11.48 9.14
N GLY A 157 -5.14 11.77 7.83
CA GLY A 157 -4.20 12.70 7.21
C GLY A 157 -3.10 12.04 6.38
N SER A 158 -3.16 10.72 6.21
CA SER A 158 -2.26 9.99 5.31
C SER A 158 -2.57 10.29 3.84
N VAL A 159 -1.61 10.01 2.98
CA VAL A 159 -1.71 10.10 1.53
C VAL A 159 -1.75 8.68 0.97
N ALA A 160 -2.73 8.36 0.16
CA ALA A 160 -2.81 7.10 -0.55
C ALA A 160 -2.49 7.28 -2.03
N ILE A 161 -1.68 6.39 -2.57
CA ILE A 161 -1.33 6.32 -3.99
C ILE A 161 -1.97 5.08 -4.58
N LEU A 162 -2.84 5.27 -5.55
CA LEU A 162 -3.44 4.22 -6.37
C LEU A 162 -2.73 4.20 -7.72
N VAL A 163 -2.42 3.02 -8.21
CA VAL A 163 -1.73 2.83 -9.49
C VAL A 163 -2.61 1.95 -10.37
N ASP A 164 -2.75 2.31 -11.63
CA ASP A 164 -3.50 1.48 -12.57
C ASP A 164 -2.88 0.09 -12.73
N ASN A 165 -3.68 -0.89 -13.01
CA ASN A 165 -3.32 -2.31 -13.05
C ASN A 165 -2.77 -2.87 -11.73
N SER A 166 -3.14 -2.25 -10.57
CA SER A 166 -2.72 -2.73 -9.25
C SER A 166 -3.90 -2.75 -8.28
N PRO A 167 -4.22 -3.94 -7.69
CA PRO A 167 -5.36 -4.09 -6.80
C PRO A 167 -5.04 -3.71 -5.34
N SER A 168 -4.19 -2.71 -5.14
CA SER A 168 -3.83 -2.23 -3.80
C SER A 168 -3.47 -0.75 -3.78
N ALA A 169 -3.57 -0.13 -2.61
CA ALA A 169 -3.16 1.24 -2.35
C ALA A 169 -1.83 1.27 -1.59
N MET A 170 -0.97 2.23 -1.90
CA MET A 170 0.20 2.57 -1.09
C MET A 170 -0.14 3.73 -0.18
N ILE A 171 0.00 3.56 1.13
CA ILE A 171 -0.34 4.55 2.16
C ILE A 171 0.95 5.12 2.75
N LEU A 172 1.02 6.45 2.84
CA LEU A 172 2.14 7.23 3.37
C LEU A 172 1.64 8.32 4.33
N PRO A 173 2.40 8.69 5.37
CA PRO A 173 3.58 8.01 5.89
C PRO A 173 3.18 6.72 6.59
N THR A 174 4.15 5.83 6.83
CA THR A 174 3.93 4.59 7.57
C THR A 174 4.82 4.56 8.79
N SER A 175 4.26 4.23 9.93
CA SER A 175 4.96 3.97 11.19
C SER A 175 5.16 2.46 11.39
N VAL A 176 6.05 2.09 12.32
CA VAL A 176 6.23 0.68 12.71
C VAL A 176 4.94 0.11 13.30
N PHE A 177 4.16 0.94 13.98
CA PHE A 177 2.88 0.54 14.59
C PHE A 177 1.83 0.20 13.53
N ASP A 178 1.81 0.92 12.40
CA ASP A 178 0.87 0.69 11.31
C ASP A 178 1.11 -0.65 10.59
N ILE A 179 2.33 -1.21 10.71
CA ILE A 179 2.68 -2.51 10.13
C ILE A 179 2.11 -3.66 10.96
N VAL A 180 2.07 -3.48 12.29
CA VAL A 180 1.56 -4.48 13.24
C VAL A 180 0.02 -4.44 13.33
N GLU A 181 -0.60 -3.37 12.83
CA GLU A 181 -2.04 -3.17 12.84
C GLU A 181 -2.74 -4.04 11.79
N ASP A 182 -3.80 -4.73 12.21
CA ASP A 182 -4.64 -5.55 11.35
C ASP A 182 -5.96 -4.85 11.03
N ALA A 183 -6.53 -5.13 9.86
CA ALA A 183 -7.83 -4.61 9.45
C ALA A 183 -8.96 -4.97 10.45
N ASP A 184 -8.88 -6.14 11.06
CA ASP A 184 -9.86 -6.60 12.04
C ASP A 184 -9.88 -5.78 13.33
N ASP A 185 -8.77 -5.11 13.68
CA ASP A 185 -8.68 -4.30 14.89
C ASP A 185 -9.68 -3.13 14.90
N TYR A 186 -10.04 -2.62 13.74
CA TYR A 186 -11.03 -1.54 13.59
C TYR A 186 -12.48 -2.00 13.88
N TYR A 187 -12.74 -3.31 13.81
CA TYR A 187 -14.08 -3.88 13.99
C TYR A 187 -14.31 -4.49 15.38
N PHE A 188 -13.26 -4.63 16.17
CA PHE A 188 -13.37 -5.09 17.56
C PHE A 188 -13.70 -3.93 18.51
N PRO A 189 -14.33 -4.22 19.67
CA PRO A 189 -14.45 -3.24 20.76
C PRO A 189 -13.07 -2.67 21.13
N PRO A 190 -12.96 -1.38 21.49
CA PRO A 190 -11.69 -0.70 21.72
C PRO A 190 -10.74 -1.44 22.67
N VAL A 191 -11.29 -2.04 23.74
CA VAL A 191 -10.49 -2.81 24.73
C VAL A 191 -9.88 -4.07 24.07
N THR A 192 -10.68 -4.80 23.31
CA THR A 192 -10.23 -6.03 22.63
C THR A 192 -9.22 -5.71 21.54
N GLY A 193 -9.47 -4.69 20.71
CA GLY A 193 -8.54 -4.24 19.67
C GLY A 193 -7.20 -3.80 20.27
N THR A 194 -7.21 -3.02 21.37
CA THR A 194 -5.98 -2.61 22.06
C THR A 194 -5.21 -3.81 22.62
N TYR A 195 -5.91 -4.78 23.21
CA TYR A 195 -5.29 -6.00 23.71
C TYR A 195 -4.61 -6.80 22.60
N LEU A 196 -5.29 -6.97 21.47
CA LEU A 196 -4.75 -7.70 20.32
C LEU A 196 -3.52 -7.01 19.71
N ARG A 197 -3.55 -5.68 19.57
CA ARG A 197 -2.38 -4.89 19.13
C ARG A 197 -1.20 -5.04 20.08
N LEU A 198 -1.44 -4.90 21.37
CA LEU A 198 -0.39 -5.05 22.38
C LEU A 198 0.20 -6.46 22.38
N SER A 199 -0.64 -7.49 22.29
CA SER A 199 -0.16 -8.88 22.24
C SER A 199 0.69 -9.16 21.01
N ARG A 200 0.30 -8.65 19.81
CA ARG A 200 1.13 -8.78 18.60
C ARG A 200 2.47 -8.09 18.77
N MET A 201 2.49 -6.85 19.29
CA MET A 201 3.76 -6.13 19.54
C MET A 201 4.69 -6.91 20.48
N VAL A 202 4.14 -7.51 21.53
CA VAL A 202 4.93 -8.33 22.48
C VAL A 202 5.44 -9.58 21.79
N ILE A 203 4.61 -10.25 20.97
CA ILE A 203 5.01 -11.45 20.23
C ILE A 203 6.09 -11.12 19.22
N ASP A 204 5.95 -10.03 18.46
CA ASP A 204 6.96 -9.60 17.47
C ASP A 204 8.29 -9.24 18.16
N PHE A 205 8.23 -8.50 19.27
CA PHE A 205 9.42 -8.22 20.07
C PHE A 205 10.09 -9.50 20.55
N LEU A 206 9.32 -10.42 21.12
CA LEU A 206 9.86 -11.71 21.58
C LEU A 206 10.44 -12.51 20.41
N ALA A 207 9.78 -12.57 19.26
CA ALA A 207 10.26 -13.30 18.10
C ALA A 207 11.61 -12.76 17.59
N VAL A 208 11.77 -11.43 17.58
CA VAL A 208 13.03 -10.80 17.15
C VAL A 208 14.16 -11.04 18.13
N PHE A 209 13.90 -10.97 19.44
CA PHE A 209 14.95 -11.05 20.46
C PHE A 209 15.19 -12.46 20.99
N MET A 210 14.15 -13.28 21.12
CA MET A 210 14.29 -14.64 21.65
C MET A 210 15.07 -15.55 20.71
N THR A 211 14.90 -15.41 19.40
CA THR A 211 15.63 -16.25 18.44
C THR A 211 17.15 -16.05 18.50
N PRO A 212 17.71 -14.82 18.45
CA PRO A 212 19.14 -14.59 18.61
C PRO A 212 19.65 -14.99 19.98
N VAL A 213 18.88 -14.71 21.04
CA VAL A 213 19.26 -15.10 22.42
C VAL A 213 19.31 -16.62 22.57
N PHE A 214 18.35 -17.34 22.01
CA PHE A 214 18.35 -18.79 21.98
C PHE A 214 19.57 -19.36 21.24
N LEU A 215 19.90 -18.81 20.07
CA LEU A 215 21.09 -19.19 19.32
C LEU A 215 22.39 -18.90 20.09
N LEU A 216 22.44 -17.74 20.79
CA LEU A 216 23.57 -17.39 21.63
C LEU A 216 23.76 -18.40 22.76
N PHE A 217 22.70 -18.85 23.42
CA PHE A 217 22.78 -19.87 24.46
C PHE A 217 23.16 -21.26 23.95
N ILE A 218 22.80 -21.59 22.69
CA ILE A 218 23.30 -22.83 22.06
C ILE A 218 24.80 -22.73 21.78
N MET A 219 25.30 -21.57 21.31
CA MET A 219 26.72 -21.36 21.02
C MET A 219 27.58 -21.25 22.28
N HIS A 220 27.01 -20.70 23.38
CA HIS A 220 27.68 -20.48 24.66
C HIS A 220 26.90 -21.11 25.82
N PRO A 221 26.93 -22.46 25.95
CA PRO A 221 26.15 -23.15 27.00
C PRO A 221 26.55 -22.75 28.43
N GLU A 222 27.73 -22.21 28.59
CA GLU A 222 28.27 -21.70 29.85
C GLU A 222 27.52 -20.47 30.41
N TRP A 223 26.83 -19.73 29.53
CA TRP A 223 26.05 -18.54 29.91
C TRP A 223 24.62 -18.90 30.32
N LEU A 224 24.24 -20.17 30.18
CA LEU A 224 22.88 -20.60 30.47
C LEU A 224 22.67 -20.74 31.99
N PRO A 225 21.70 -20.05 32.57
CA PRO A 225 21.33 -20.23 33.98
C PRO A 225 20.93 -21.68 34.27
N GLU A 226 21.22 -22.17 35.49
CA GLU A 226 20.92 -23.57 35.84
C GLU A 226 19.45 -23.97 35.67
N SER A 227 18.54 -23.01 35.91
CA SER A 227 17.10 -23.19 35.73
C SER A 227 16.67 -23.42 34.28
N LEU A 228 17.51 -23.06 33.30
CA LEU A 228 17.23 -23.19 31.87
C LEU A 228 18.07 -24.29 31.19
N LYS A 229 18.85 -25.06 31.95
CA LYS A 229 19.68 -26.16 31.38
C LYS A 229 18.88 -27.24 30.65
N PHE A 230 17.57 -27.33 30.89
CA PHE A 230 16.69 -28.25 30.16
C PHE A 230 16.52 -27.86 28.67
N ILE A 231 16.89 -26.64 28.27
CA ILE A 231 16.87 -26.17 26.87
C ILE A 231 18.10 -26.66 26.09
N GLN A 232 19.14 -27.15 26.77
CA GLN A 232 20.31 -27.71 26.10
C GLN A 232 19.91 -28.97 25.31
N ILE A 233 20.09 -28.90 23.98
CA ILE A 233 19.96 -30.05 23.12
C ILE A 233 21.24 -30.87 23.30
N ASN A 234 21.19 -31.81 24.24
CA ASN A 234 22.36 -32.66 24.59
C ASN A 234 22.62 -33.81 23.60
N ASP A 235 21.71 -34.04 22.68
CA ASP A 235 21.89 -35.05 21.66
C ASP A 235 22.38 -34.43 20.35
N PRO A 236 23.59 -34.71 19.89
CA PRO A 236 23.96 -34.48 18.51
C PRO A 236 23.04 -35.34 17.65
N VAL A 237 22.08 -34.73 16.97
CA VAL A 237 21.30 -35.43 15.94
C VAL A 237 22.30 -35.99 14.95
N SER A 238 22.53 -37.31 15.05
CA SER A 238 23.40 -38.05 14.16
C SER A 238 22.74 -38.04 12.78
N TYR A 239 23.25 -37.21 11.88
CA TYR A 239 22.87 -37.20 10.45
C TYR A 239 23.34 -38.45 9.68
N THR A 240 23.57 -39.58 10.35
CA THR A 240 24.11 -40.81 9.75
C THR A 240 23.08 -41.66 9.00
N HIS A 241 21.87 -41.18 8.78
CA HIS A 241 20.82 -41.93 8.05
C HIS A 241 20.29 -41.24 6.77
N LEU A 242 21.10 -40.42 6.12
CA LEU A 242 20.80 -39.90 4.78
C LEU A 242 21.97 -40.22 3.82
N THR A 243 22.25 -41.51 3.63
CA THR A 243 22.96 -42.02 2.46
C THR A 243 22.12 -43.12 1.82
#